data_9de6f3b07f1fccde6b56c29959f8e4ca
#
_entry.id   9de6f3b07f1fccde6b56c29959f8e4ca
#
_cell.length_a   1.000
_cell.length_b   1.000
_cell.length_c   1.000
_cell.angle_alpha   90.00
_cell.angle_beta   90.00
_cell.angle_gamma   90.00
#
_symmetry.space_group_name_H-M   'P 1'
#
loop_
_entity.id
_entity.type
_entity.pdbx_description
1 polymer ?
#
loop_
_entity_poly.entity_id
_entity_poly.type
_entity_poly.pdbx_seq_one_letter_code
_entity_poly.pdbx_strand_id
1 'polypeptide(L)'
;MEKIHGLIDAPFTPFYENGEVNYEPIEAYCQLLVRNGLQGVFINGSSGEGYMLTEDERMKLAERWMEVAPEGFKVIVHVGSTCVKSSKRLAEHAQKIGAWGIGAMAPPFPKVGRIEELVKYCEEIACGAPALPFYFYHIPAFNGAFLSMVAFWEAVDGRIPNFAGIKYTFESLYEYNQCRLYKNGKFDMLHGQDETILPCLAMGGAQGGIGGTTNYNGKELTGCLLYTSDAADDMQ
;
A
#
# COMPACT_ATOMS: atom_id res chain seq x y z
N MET A 1 -8.05 -3.37 14.42
CA MET A 1 -6.82 -2.93 13.71
C MET A 1 -7.01 -1.47 13.35
N GLU A 2 -6.01 -0.62 13.54
CA GLU A 2 -6.08 0.80 13.19
C GLU A 2 -6.21 0.96 11.67
N LYS A 3 -7.13 1.83 11.23
CA LYS A 3 -7.29 2.16 9.81
C LYS A 3 -6.41 3.34 9.43
N ILE A 4 -6.04 3.40 8.15
CA ILE A 4 -5.26 4.52 7.61
C ILE A 4 -6.24 5.66 7.25
N HIS A 5 -5.99 6.83 7.84
CA HIS A 5 -6.64 8.08 7.49
C HIS A 5 -5.62 9.03 6.86
N GLY A 6 -6.02 9.73 5.79
CA GLY A 6 -5.13 10.61 5.06
C GLY A 6 -4.32 9.91 3.96
N LEU A 7 -3.32 10.59 3.45
CA LEU A 7 -2.54 10.13 2.30
C LEU A 7 -1.21 9.50 2.73
N ILE A 8 -0.90 8.38 2.09
CA ILE A 8 0.37 7.67 2.14
C ILE A 8 1.06 7.86 0.79
N ASP A 9 2.32 8.21 0.77
CA ASP A 9 3.09 8.33 -0.45
C ASP A 9 3.53 6.96 -0.98
N ALA A 10 3.62 6.81 -2.29
CA ALA A 10 4.30 5.69 -2.95
C ALA A 10 5.63 6.21 -3.54
N PRO A 11 6.70 6.32 -2.71
CA PRO A 11 7.90 7.04 -3.08
C PRO A 11 8.69 6.35 -4.18
N PHE A 12 9.39 7.16 -4.97
CA PHE A 12 10.40 6.69 -5.91
C PHE A 12 11.61 6.16 -5.15
N THR A 13 12.32 5.20 -5.75
CA THR A 13 13.65 4.79 -5.28
C THR A 13 14.70 5.66 -5.96
N PRO A 14 15.50 6.42 -5.21
CA PRO A 14 16.59 7.18 -5.81
C PRO A 14 17.71 6.26 -6.29
N PHE A 15 18.32 6.58 -7.43
CA PHE A 15 19.46 5.87 -7.99
C PHE A 15 20.61 6.83 -8.31
N TYR A 16 21.83 6.30 -8.28
CA TYR A 16 22.99 6.94 -8.90
C TYR A 16 22.95 6.69 -10.42
N GLU A 17 23.76 7.46 -11.18
CA GLU A 17 23.87 7.31 -12.63
C GLU A 17 24.36 5.92 -13.08
N ASN A 18 25.06 5.20 -12.20
CA ASN A 18 25.53 3.84 -12.44
C ASN A 18 24.46 2.75 -12.17
N GLY A 19 23.25 3.16 -11.76
CA GLY A 19 22.13 2.26 -11.46
C GLY A 19 22.10 1.69 -10.05
N GLU A 20 23.06 2.01 -9.20
CA GLU A 20 23.04 1.62 -7.78
C GLU A 20 22.03 2.46 -7.00
N VAL A 21 21.39 1.85 -5.99
CA VAL A 21 20.43 2.57 -5.13
C VAL A 21 21.13 3.64 -4.30
N ASN A 22 20.62 4.87 -4.37
CA ASN A 22 21.10 6.00 -3.58
C ASN A 22 20.24 6.19 -2.33
N TYR A 23 20.77 5.83 -1.16
CA TYR A 23 20.08 5.95 0.12
C TYR A 23 20.19 7.33 0.77
N GLU A 24 21.11 8.19 0.29
CA GLU A 24 21.39 9.49 0.91
C GLU A 24 20.21 10.47 0.90
N PRO A 25 19.43 10.62 -0.21
CA PRO A 25 18.34 11.59 -0.26
C PRO A 25 17.11 11.21 0.58
N ILE A 26 17.01 9.97 1.08
CA ILE A 26 15.78 9.43 1.71
C ILE A 26 15.38 10.24 2.93
N GLU A 27 16.33 10.75 3.72
CA GLU A 27 16.01 11.59 4.88
C GLU A 27 15.35 12.91 4.48
N ALA A 28 15.94 13.63 3.53
CA ALA A 28 15.35 14.88 3.01
C ALA A 28 14.00 14.63 2.34
N TYR A 29 13.86 13.49 1.67
CA TYR A 29 12.62 13.03 1.05
C TYR A 29 11.53 12.77 2.10
N CYS A 30 11.84 12.01 3.15
CA CYS A 30 10.93 11.77 4.26
C CYS A 30 10.46 13.09 4.89
N GLN A 31 11.38 14.00 5.17
CA GLN A 31 11.08 15.33 5.72
C GLN A 31 10.16 16.16 4.78
N LEU A 32 10.33 16.05 3.46
CA LEU A 32 9.45 16.70 2.50
C LEU A 32 8.03 16.15 2.59
N LEU A 33 7.87 14.83 2.62
CA LEU A 33 6.57 14.18 2.70
C LEU A 33 5.84 14.53 4.01
N VAL A 34 6.55 14.53 5.12
CA VAL A 34 6.02 14.96 6.43
C VAL A 34 5.54 16.42 6.39
N ARG A 35 6.34 17.34 5.84
CA ARG A 35 5.94 18.75 5.67
C ARG A 35 4.72 18.94 4.77
N ASN A 36 4.51 18.04 3.81
CA ASN A 36 3.35 18.05 2.93
C ASN A 36 2.09 17.38 3.55
N GLY A 37 2.19 16.92 4.81
CA GLY A 37 1.06 16.35 5.55
C GLY A 37 0.79 14.86 5.28
N LEU A 38 1.71 14.16 4.58
CA LEU A 38 1.57 12.72 4.33
C LEU A 38 1.71 11.94 5.64
N GLN A 39 0.92 10.87 5.79
CA GLN A 39 0.87 10.06 7.01
C GLN A 39 1.86 8.89 7.00
N GLY A 40 2.54 8.67 5.89
CA GLY A 40 3.49 7.57 5.73
C GLY A 40 3.91 7.32 4.29
N VAL A 41 4.54 6.18 4.09
CA VAL A 41 5.04 5.71 2.79
C VAL A 41 4.70 4.24 2.54
N PHE A 42 4.48 3.90 1.27
CA PHE A 42 4.36 2.53 0.76
C PHE A 42 5.56 2.26 -0.16
N ILE A 43 6.66 1.81 0.43
CA ILE A 43 7.96 1.63 -0.24
C ILE A 43 8.05 0.31 -1.01
N ASN A 44 8.99 0.23 -1.95
CA ASN A 44 9.22 -0.97 -2.79
C ASN A 44 8.00 -1.41 -3.62
N GLY A 45 7.00 -0.52 -3.79
CA GLY A 45 5.86 -0.75 -4.68
C GLY A 45 6.24 -0.54 -6.15
N SER A 46 5.23 -0.36 -7.02
CA SER A 46 5.46 -0.12 -8.45
C SER A 46 6.18 1.20 -8.72
N SER A 47 5.78 2.31 -8.06
CA SER A 47 6.48 3.60 -8.18
C SER A 47 7.91 3.55 -7.63
N GLY A 48 8.15 2.76 -6.59
CA GLY A 48 9.48 2.52 -6.01
C GLY A 48 10.29 1.43 -6.72
N GLU A 49 9.82 0.95 -7.88
CA GLU A 49 10.51 -0.03 -8.73
C GLU A 49 10.93 -1.34 -8.03
N GLY A 50 10.18 -1.73 -6.97
CA GLY A 50 10.58 -2.80 -6.06
C GLY A 50 10.79 -4.19 -6.71
N TYR A 51 10.17 -4.46 -7.87
CA TYR A 51 10.43 -5.69 -8.63
C TYR A 51 11.73 -5.64 -9.45
N MET A 52 12.32 -4.45 -9.60
CA MET A 52 13.60 -4.24 -10.29
C MET A 52 14.79 -4.29 -9.33
N LEU A 53 14.52 -4.24 -8.02
CA LEU A 53 15.53 -4.27 -6.96
C LEU A 53 15.82 -5.70 -6.50
N THR A 54 17.06 -5.96 -6.11
CA THR A 54 17.43 -7.18 -5.38
C THR A 54 16.77 -7.22 -3.99
N GLU A 55 16.68 -8.39 -3.38
CA GLU A 55 16.15 -8.51 -2.01
C GLU A 55 16.96 -7.67 -1.01
N ASP A 56 18.29 -7.65 -1.15
CA ASP A 56 19.18 -6.92 -0.24
C ASP A 56 19.01 -5.40 -0.39
N GLU A 57 18.82 -4.87 -1.62
CA GLU A 57 18.49 -3.45 -1.83
C GLU A 57 17.13 -3.10 -1.23
N ARG A 58 16.10 -3.95 -1.42
CA ARG A 58 14.78 -3.75 -0.80
C ARG A 58 14.83 -3.73 0.71
N MET A 59 15.64 -4.60 1.33
CA MET A 59 15.84 -4.64 2.77
C MET A 59 16.54 -3.38 3.28
N LYS A 60 17.64 -2.98 2.65
CA LYS A 60 18.38 -1.76 3.01
C LYS A 60 17.52 -0.50 2.83
N LEU A 61 16.72 -0.45 1.76
CA LEU A 61 15.81 0.66 1.54
C LEU A 61 14.77 0.75 2.67
N ALA A 62 14.22 -0.39 3.09
CA ALA A 62 13.28 -0.44 4.21
C ALA A 62 13.93 -0.03 5.54
N GLU A 63 15.15 -0.49 5.82
CA GLU A 63 15.94 -0.07 6.98
C GLU A 63 16.16 1.45 6.99
N ARG A 64 16.55 2.03 5.84
CA ARG A 64 16.78 3.47 5.74
C ARG A 64 15.52 4.30 5.96
N TRP A 65 14.37 3.87 5.40
CA TRP A 65 13.09 4.53 5.66
C TRP A 65 12.70 4.45 7.13
N MET A 66 12.89 3.29 7.79
CA MET A 66 12.61 3.13 9.21
C MET A 66 13.52 3.99 10.12
N GLU A 67 14.78 4.16 9.71
CA GLU A 67 15.76 4.99 10.44
C GLU A 67 15.36 6.49 10.45
N VAL A 68 14.80 6.99 9.34
CA VAL A 68 14.50 8.43 9.16
C VAL A 68 13.04 8.80 9.42
N ALA A 69 12.15 7.82 9.47
CA ALA A 69 10.74 8.06 9.71
C ALA A 69 10.51 8.58 11.13
N PRO A 70 9.82 9.73 11.32
CA PRO A 70 9.49 10.20 12.66
C PRO A 70 8.42 9.30 13.31
N GLU A 71 8.30 9.41 14.62
CA GLU A 71 7.26 8.71 15.37
C GLU A 71 5.86 9.00 14.79
N GLY A 72 5.05 7.94 14.62
CA GLY A 72 3.72 8.01 14.03
C GLY A 72 3.68 7.98 12.50
N PHE A 73 4.81 8.15 11.81
CA PHE A 73 4.87 8.05 10.35
C PHE A 73 4.87 6.59 9.90
N LYS A 74 3.86 6.19 9.13
CA LYS A 74 3.62 4.79 8.78
C LYS A 74 4.52 4.34 7.63
N VAL A 75 5.43 3.41 7.87
CA VAL A 75 6.22 2.75 6.81
C VAL A 75 5.58 1.40 6.48
N ILE A 76 5.00 1.29 5.29
CA ILE A 76 4.43 0.05 4.75
C ILE A 76 5.41 -0.49 3.70
N VAL A 77 5.88 -1.71 3.90
CA VAL A 77 6.85 -2.33 3.00
C VAL A 77 6.14 -3.26 2.03
N HIS A 78 6.24 -2.97 0.72
CA HIS A 78 5.81 -3.95 -0.28
C HIS A 78 6.80 -5.10 -0.31
N VAL A 79 6.32 -6.31 -0.05
CA VAL A 79 7.12 -7.54 0.06
C VAL A 79 6.84 -8.55 -1.04
N GLY A 80 5.92 -8.23 -1.96
CA GLY A 80 5.56 -9.12 -3.07
C GLY A 80 6.75 -9.43 -3.98
N SER A 81 6.81 -10.67 -4.45
CA SER A 81 7.83 -11.20 -5.37
C SER A 81 7.22 -12.35 -6.19
N THR A 82 7.88 -12.73 -7.27
CA THR A 82 7.56 -13.96 -8.02
C THR A 82 7.92 -15.24 -7.24
N CYS A 83 8.80 -15.13 -6.25
CA CYS A 83 9.18 -16.21 -5.35
C CYS A 83 8.52 -16.01 -3.97
N VAL A 84 7.59 -16.89 -3.59
CA VAL A 84 6.89 -16.81 -2.29
C VAL A 84 7.85 -16.86 -1.11
N LYS A 85 8.93 -17.64 -1.19
CA LYS A 85 9.96 -17.69 -0.13
C LYS A 85 10.67 -16.37 0.05
N SER A 86 10.97 -15.66 -1.06
CA SER A 86 11.52 -14.31 -1.04
C SER A 86 10.55 -13.31 -0.43
N SER A 87 9.27 -13.38 -0.82
CA SER A 87 8.23 -12.54 -0.22
C SER A 87 8.10 -12.75 1.29
N LYS A 88 8.13 -14.00 1.74
CA LYS A 88 8.09 -14.33 3.17
C LYS A 88 9.31 -13.80 3.92
N ARG A 89 10.51 -13.96 3.37
CA ARG A 89 11.76 -13.42 3.94
C ARG A 89 11.72 -11.90 4.06
N LEU A 90 11.22 -11.21 3.03
CA LEU A 90 11.05 -9.75 3.08
C LEU A 90 10.00 -9.33 4.13
N ALA A 91 8.92 -10.10 4.31
CA ALA A 91 7.93 -9.86 5.36
C ALA A 91 8.52 -10.05 6.77
N GLU A 92 9.27 -11.14 6.99
CA GLU A 92 9.99 -11.39 8.23
C GLU A 92 10.97 -10.26 8.56
N HIS A 93 11.69 -9.77 7.56
CA HIS A 93 12.59 -8.63 7.70
C HIS A 93 11.83 -7.34 8.06
N ALA A 94 10.74 -7.03 7.35
CA ALA A 94 9.92 -5.85 7.64
C ALA A 94 9.40 -5.86 9.09
N GLN A 95 8.95 -7.01 9.59
CA GLN A 95 8.55 -7.15 10.98
C GLN A 95 9.71 -6.95 11.95
N LYS A 96 10.89 -7.52 11.64
CA LYS A 96 12.08 -7.41 12.47
C LYS A 96 12.55 -5.97 12.65
N ILE A 97 12.48 -5.14 11.60
CA ILE A 97 12.87 -3.73 11.65
C ILE A 97 11.79 -2.81 12.21
N GLY A 98 10.62 -3.35 12.59
CA GLY A 98 9.53 -2.60 13.18
C GLY A 98 8.69 -1.78 12.19
N ALA A 99 8.61 -2.18 10.93
CA ALA A 99 7.72 -1.54 9.96
C ALA A 99 6.27 -1.48 10.48
N TRP A 100 5.50 -0.48 10.06
CA TRP A 100 4.11 -0.36 10.48
C TRP A 100 3.21 -1.42 9.83
N GLY A 101 3.49 -1.82 8.60
CA GLY A 101 2.71 -2.81 7.87
C GLY A 101 3.46 -3.39 6.68
N ILE A 102 2.87 -4.39 6.06
CA ILE A 102 3.37 -4.98 4.82
C ILE A 102 2.29 -5.00 3.75
N GLY A 103 2.72 -4.99 2.48
CA GLY A 103 1.83 -5.13 1.34
C GLY A 103 2.39 -6.06 0.27
N ALA A 104 1.50 -6.70 -0.50
CA ALA A 104 1.90 -7.49 -1.65
C ALA A 104 0.85 -7.43 -2.76
N MET A 105 1.28 -7.27 -4.01
CA MET A 105 0.40 -7.48 -5.18
C MET A 105 0.50 -8.93 -5.65
N ALA A 106 -0.48 -9.38 -6.43
CA ALA A 106 -0.38 -10.65 -7.13
C ALA A 106 0.90 -10.68 -7.99
N PRO A 107 1.62 -11.80 -8.05
CA PRO A 107 2.84 -11.87 -8.83
C PRO A 107 2.54 -11.63 -10.32
N PRO A 108 3.39 -10.88 -11.04
CA PRO A 108 3.20 -10.65 -12.47
C PRO A 108 3.45 -11.92 -13.30
N PHE A 109 4.17 -12.89 -12.72
CA PHE A 109 4.44 -14.21 -13.28
C PHE A 109 4.72 -15.25 -12.16
N PRO A 110 4.12 -16.48 -12.25
CA PRO A 110 2.99 -16.82 -13.12
C PRO A 110 1.72 -16.04 -12.78
N LYS A 111 0.85 -15.81 -13.76
CA LYS A 111 -0.40 -15.10 -13.54
C LYS A 111 -1.34 -15.90 -12.64
N VAL A 112 -1.92 -15.23 -11.66
CA VAL A 112 -2.94 -15.80 -10.78
C VAL A 112 -4.30 -15.69 -11.46
N GLY A 113 -4.99 -16.81 -11.64
CA GLY A 113 -6.28 -16.87 -12.35
C GLY A 113 -7.48 -17.17 -11.46
N ARG A 114 -7.27 -17.53 -10.19
CA ARG A 114 -8.35 -17.92 -9.27
C ARG A 114 -8.17 -17.29 -7.89
N ILE A 115 -9.29 -16.97 -7.25
CA ILE A 115 -9.30 -16.36 -5.90
C ILE A 115 -8.55 -17.25 -4.89
N GLU A 116 -8.75 -18.56 -4.92
CA GLU A 116 -8.10 -19.48 -3.98
C GLU A 116 -6.55 -19.47 -4.11
N GLU A 117 -6.05 -19.36 -5.32
CA GLU A 117 -4.61 -19.22 -5.58
C GLU A 117 -4.06 -17.90 -5.00
N LEU A 118 -4.82 -16.81 -5.20
CA LEU A 118 -4.47 -15.50 -4.65
C LEU A 118 -4.47 -15.51 -3.13
N VAL A 119 -5.50 -16.08 -2.51
CA VAL A 119 -5.62 -16.18 -1.05
C VAL A 119 -4.45 -16.98 -0.48
N LYS A 120 -4.13 -18.13 -1.08
CA LYS A 120 -3.00 -18.95 -0.64
C LYS A 120 -1.66 -18.20 -0.74
N TYR A 121 -1.44 -17.45 -1.83
CA TYR A 121 -0.26 -16.61 -1.98
C TYR A 121 -0.18 -15.54 -0.88
N CYS A 122 -1.28 -14.83 -0.60
CA CYS A 122 -1.34 -13.83 0.46
C CYS A 122 -1.15 -14.43 1.85
N GLU A 123 -1.71 -15.60 2.13
CA GLU A 123 -1.59 -16.33 3.38
C GLU A 123 -0.13 -16.71 3.68
N GLU A 124 0.58 -17.24 2.69
CA GLU A 124 2.01 -17.58 2.79
C GLU A 124 2.90 -16.36 3.09
N ILE A 125 2.56 -15.20 2.55
CA ILE A 125 3.29 -13.95 2.80
C ILE A 125 2.95 -13.39 4.19
N ALA A 126 1.66 -13.29 4.49
CA ALA A 126 1.17 -12.71 5.74
C ALA A 126 1.69 -13.45 6.98
N CYS A 127 1.86 -14.78 6.87
CA CYS A 127 2.42 -15.58 7.96
C CYS A 127 3.89 -15.29 8.27
N GLY A 128 4.63 -14.62 7.35
CA GLY A 128 5.99 -14.14 7.61
C GLY A 128 6.07 -12.94 8.54
N ALA A 129 4.97 -12.19 8.68
CA ALA A 129 4.89 -11.01 9.54
C ALA A 129 3.54 -10.96 10.30
N PRO A 130 3.26 -11.93 11.15
CA PRO A 130 1.94 -12.09 11.78
C PRO A 130 1.54 -10.93 12.72
N ALA A 131 2.51 -10.14 13.19
CA ALA A 131 2.26 -8.99 14.04
C ALA A 131 1.98 -7.69 13.25
N LEU A 132 2.24 -7.67 11.94
CA LEU A 132 2.03 -6.49 11.11
C LEU A 132 0.72 -6.56 10.33
N PRO A 133 0.00 -5.42 10.13
CA PRO A 133 -1.10 -5.34 9.17
C PRO A 133 -0.64 -5.76 7.77
N PHE A 134 -1.40 -6.65 7.13
CA PHE A 134 -1.16 -7.07 5.75
C PHE A 134 -2.18 -6.43 4.81
N TYR A 135 -1.71 -5.72 3.79
CA TYR A 135 -2.52 -5.11 2.74
C TYR A 135 -2.30 -5.82 1.39
N PHE A 136 -3.38 -6.27 0.77
CA PHE A 136 -3.29 -6.71 -0.61
C PHE A 136 -3.24 -5.51 -1.56
N TYR A 137 -2.29 -5.50 -2.49
CA TYR A 137 -2.18 -4.45 -3.50
C TYR A 137 -2.85 -4.90 -4.81
N HIS A 138 -4.07 -4.46 -5.03
CA HIS A 138 -4.82 -4.73 -6.25
C HIS A 138 -4.42 -3.76 -7.36
N ILE A 139 -3.72 -4.26 -8.38
CA ILE A 139 -3.27 -3.53 -9.57
C ILE A 139 -3.28 -4.44 -10.80
N PRO A 140 -4.47 -4.82 -11.29
CA PRO A 140 -4.60 -5.83 -12.36
C PRO A 140 -3.99 -5.41 -13.70
N ALA A 141 -3.87 -4.11 -13.96
CA ALA A 141 -3.20 -3.59 -15.15
C ALA A 141 -1.73 -4.05 -15.27
N PHE A 142 -1.03 -4.26 -14.15
CA PHE A 142 0.38 -4.65 -14.13
C PHE A 142 0.59 -6.16 -14.09
N ASN A 143 -0.25 -6.88 -13.32
CA ASN A 143 -0.06 -8.30 -13.07
C ASN A 143 -1.06 -9.21 -13.81
N GLY A 144 -2.09 -8.63 -14.46
CA GLY A 144 -3.11 -9.36 -15.19
C GLY A 144 -4.10 -10.14 -14.31
N ALA A 145 -4.09 -9.94 -13.00
CA ALA A 145 -5.00 -10.61 -12.06
C ALA A 145 -6.32 -9.81 -11.92
N PHE A 146 -7.17 -9.88 -12.95
CA PHE A 146 -8.52 -9.27 -12.98
C PHE A 146 -9.50 -10.16 -12.20
N LEU A 147 -9.32 -10.25 -10.89
CA LEU A 147 -10.15 -11.03 -9.99
C LEU A 147 -11.07 -10.12 -9.18
N SER A 148 -12.28 -10.60 -8.86
CA SER A 148 -13.21 -9.85 -8.02
C SER A 148 -12.65 -9.65 -6.61
N MET A 149 -12.54 -8.39 -6.20
CA MET A 149 -12.08 -8.05 -4.85
C MET A 149 -13.16 -8.28 -3.79
N VAL A 150 -14.43 -8.27 -4.17
CA VAL A 150 -15.53 -8.68 -3.28
C VAL A 150 -15.39 -10.16 -2.93
N ALA A 151 -15.18 -11.01 -3.93
CA ALA A 151 -14.97 -12.45 -3.70
C ALA A 151 -13.65 -12.71 -2.94
N PHE A 152 -12.62 -11.89 -3.16
CA PHE A 152 -11.37 -11.96 -2.39
C PHE A 152 -11.60 -11.59 -0.92
N TRP A 153 -12.38 -10.52 -0.61
CA TRP A 153 -12.77 -10.17 0.77
C TRP A 153 -13.42 -11.35 1.50
N GLU A 154 -14.39 -11.99 0.85
CA GLU A 154 -15.11 -13.15 1.41
C GLU A 154 -14.15 -14.31 1.70
N ALA A 155 -13.19 -14.54 0.81
CA ALA A 155 -12.26 -15.66 0.92
C ALA A 155 -11.14 -15.46 1.95
N VAL A 156 -10.71 -14.21 2.22
CA VAL A 156 -9.66 -13.91 3.21
C VAL A 156 -10.21 -13.70 4.61
N ASP A 157 -11.50 -13.36 4.74
CA ASP A 157 -12.11 -13.03 6.01
C ASP A 157 -12.12 -14.23 6.98
N GLY A 158 -11.39 -14.09 8.07
CA GLY A 158 -11.16 -15.15 9.07
C GLY A 158 -10.06 -16.15 8.70
N ARG A 159 -9.50 -16.07 7.47
CA ARG A 159 -8.43 -16.97 7.02
C ARG A 159 -7.04 -16.37 7.22
N ILE A 160 -6.87 -15.07 6.99
CA ILE A 160 -5.62 -14.35 7.21
C ILE A 160 -5.82 -13.44 8.44
N PRO A 161 -5.29 -13.83 9.62
CA PRO A 161 -5.61 -13.13 10.88
C PRO A 161 -5.18 -11.65 10.92
N ASN A 162 -4.07 -11.32 10.26
CA ASN A 162 -3.53 -9.95 10.18
C ASN A 162 -3.91 -9.20 8.90
N PHE A 163 -4.90 -9.70 8.13
CA PHE A 163 -5.40 -9.01 6.95
C PHE A 163 -6.06 -7.69 7.36
N ALA A 164 -5.52 -6.57 6.86
CA ALA A 164 -5.96 -5.23 7.19
C ALA A 164 -6.85 -4.59 6.12
N GLY A 165 -6.52 -4.82 4.84
CA GLY A 165 -7.23 -4.14 3.77
C GLY A 165 -6.63 -4.34 2.38
N ILE A 166 -7.09 -3.49 1.46
CA ILE A 166 -6.61 -3.45 0.07
C ILE A 166 -6.13 -2.03 -0.27
N LYS A 167 -4.94 -1.94 -0.90
CA LYS A 167 -4.59 -0.81 -1.76
C LYS A 167 -5.20 -1.08 -3.14
N TYR A 168 -6.19 -0.30 -3.52
CA TYR A 168 -7.00 -0.54 -4.72
C TYR A 168 -6.60 0.42 -5.84
N THR A 169 -5.88 -0.07 -6.84
CA THR A 169 -5.44 0.67 -8.01
C THR A 169 -6.10 0.07 -9.26
N PHE A 170 -7.39 0.34 -9.39
CA PHE A 170 -8.21 -0.11 -10.52
C PHE A 170 -9.39 0.83 -10.72
N GLU A 171 -9.89 0.95 -11.96
CA GLU A 171 -10.86 1.97 -12.37
C GLU A 171 -12.30 1.69 -11.93
N SER A 172 -12.62 0.46 -11.46
CA SER A 172 -13.99 0.09 -11.07
C SER A 172 -14.38 0.70 -9.72
N LEU A 173 -14.90 1.93 -9.74
CA LEU A 173 -15.45 2.59 -8.55
C LEU A 173 -16.66 1.83 -7.98
N TYR A 174 -17.41 1.11 -8.83
CA TYR A 174 -18.51 0.26 -8.39
C TYR A 174 -18.01 -0.86 -7.47
N GLU A 175 -16.97 -1.60 -7.88
CA GLU A 175 -16.38 -2.66 -7.05
C GLU A 175 -15.70 -2.08 -5.80
N TYR A 176 -15.00 -0.94 -5.95
CA TYR A 176 -14.44 -0.20 -4.81
C TYR A 176 -15.50 0.05 -3.74
N ASN A 177 -16.67 0.58 -4.13
CA ASN A 177 -17.76 0.87 -3.19
C ASN A 177 -18.35 -0.40 -2.56
N GLN A 178 -18.48 -1.48 -3.31
CA GLN A 178 -18.92 -2.77 -2.75
C GLN A 178 -17.94 -3.29 -1.69
N CYS A 179 -16.63 -3.23 -1.97
CA CYS A 179 -15.60 -3.62 -1.01
C CYS A 179 -15.63 -2.73 0.24
N ARG A 180 -15.75 -1.41 0.08
CA ARG A 180 -15.84 -0.46 1.18
C ARG A 180 -16.99 -0.76 2.15
N LEU A 181 -18.13 -1.15 1.61
CA LEU A 181 -19.33 -1.45 2.39
C LEU A 181 -19.34 -2.87 3.00
N TYR A 182 -18.38 -3.72 2.65
CA TYR A 182 -18.31 -5.08 3.14
C TYR A 182 -18.31 -5.14 4.67
N LYS A 183 -19.30 -5.85 5.25
CA LYS A 183 -19.47 -5.99 6.71
C LYS A 183 -19.30 -4.68 7.48
N ASN A 184 -19.96 -3.62 7.01
CA ASN A 184 -19.93 -2.28 7.60
C ASN A 184 -18.50 -1.68 7.62
N GLY A 185 -17.74 -1.89 6.56
CA GLY A 185 -16.37 -1.36 6.45
C GLY A 185 -15.39 -2.08 7.36
N LYS A 186 -15.50 -3.38 7.51
CA LYS A 186 -14.62 -4.20 8.37
C LYS A 186 -13.15 -3.99 8.07
N PHE A 187 -12.79 -3.96 6.79
CA PHE A 187 -11.41 -3.82 6.33
C PHE A 187 -11.14 -2.42 5.80
N ASP A 188 -9.85 -2.09 5.74
CA ASP A 188 -9.40 -0.82 5.21
C ASP A 188 -9.41 -0.84 3.67
N MET A 189 -9.92 0.23 3.06
CA MET A 189 -10.01 0.36 1.61
C MET A 189 -9.25 1.61 1.18
N LEU A 190 -7.99 1.43 0.79
CA LEU A 190 -7.09 2.51 0.43
C LEU A 190 -7.16 2.76 -1.08
N HIS A 191 -7.50 3.99 -1.45
CA HIS A 191 -7.54 4.34 -2.87
C HIS A 191 -6.12 4.48 -3.42
N GLY A 192 -5.85 3.81 -4.54
CA GLY A 192 -4.50 3.71 -5.11
C GLY A 192 -4.34 4.36 -6.48
N GLN A 193 -5.36 5.10 -6.95
CA GLN A 193 -5.39 5.76 -8.27
C GLN A 193 -5.77 7.22 -8.09
N ASP A 194 -4.77 8.09 -8.10
CA ASP A 194 -4.92 9.51 -7.72
C ASP A 194 -5.93 10.25 -8.60
N GLU A 195 -6.05 9.88 -9.88
CA GLU A 195 -6.97 10.47 -10.85
C GLU A 195 -8.45 10.30 -10.49
N THR A 196 -8.78 9.30 -9.69
CA THR A 196 -10.17 9.00 -9.29
C THR A 196 -10.40 9.13 -7.78
N ILE A 197 -9.50 9.80 -7.05
CA ILE A 197 -9.65 10.00 -5.61
C ILE A 197 -10.87 10.87 -5.29
N LEU A 198 -11.13 11.92 -6.06
CA LEU A 198 -12.27 12.83 -5.83
C LEU A 198 -13.62 12.13 -5.91
N PRO A 199 -13.96 11.35 -6.96
CA PRO A 199 -15.21 10.58 -6.97
C PRO A 199 -15.25 9.52 -5.84
N CYS A 200 -14.13 8.95 -5.40
CA CYS A 200 -14.11 8.06 -4.24
C CYS A 200 -14.49 8.79 -2.95
N LEU A 201 -14.00 10.02 -2.74
CA LEU A 201 -14.37 10.87 -1.62
C LEU A 201 -15.87 11.22 -1.66
N ALA A 202 -16.39 11.62 -2.84
CA ALA A 202 -17.80 11.97 -3.03
C ALA A 202 -18.75 10.80 -2.73
N MET A 203 -18.30 9.56 -2.89
CA MET A 203 -19.07 8.37 -2.47
C MET A 203 -19.02 8.11 -0.96
N GLY A 204 -18.39 8.98 -0.17
CA GLY A 204 -18.19 8.80 1.27
C GLY A 204 -17.18 7.71 1.61
N GLY A 205 -16.20 7.45 0.74
CA GLY A 205 -15.43 6.22 0.77
C GLY A 205 -13.94 6.28 0.99
N ALA A 206 -13.27 7.33 0.61
CA ALA A 206 -11.81 7.37 0.75
C ALA A 206 -11.42 8.04 2.08
N GLN A 207 -11.28 7.28 3.13
CA GLN A 207 -10.66 7.78 4.38
C GLN A 207 -9.14 7.85 4.24
N GLY A 208 -8.56 7.05 3.33
CA GLY A 208 -7.14 7.02 3.05
C GLY A 208 -6.82 6.65 1.60
N GLY A 209 -5.65 7.08 1.15
CA GLY A 209 -5.13 6.78 -0.19
C GLY A 209 -3.64 6.49 -0.18
N ILE A 210 -3.17 5.72 -1.17
CA ILE A 210 -1.75 5.46 -1.40
C ILE A 210 -1.44 5.77 -2.86
N GLY A 211 -0.92 6.94 -3.13
CA GLY A 211 -0.71 7.44 -4.48
C GLY A 211 0.75 7.77 -4.83
N GLY A 212 1.04 7.83 -6.12
CA GLY A 212 2.35 8.19 -6.64
C GLY A 212 2.49 9.68 -6.96
N THR A 213 1.38 10.38 -7.26
CA THR A 213 1.41 11.83 -7.53
C THR A 213 1.69 12.66 -6.28
N THR A 214 1.51 12.06 -5.09
CA THR A 214 1.87 12.67 -3.80
C THR A 214 3.35 13.01 -3.68
N ASN A 215 4.22 12.38 -4.47
CA ASN A 215 5.64 12.70 -4.56
C ASN A 215 5.93 14.15 -4.94
N TYR A 216 5.07 14.76 -5.77
CA TYR A 216 5.23 16.14 -6.24
C TYR A 216 4.02 17.05 -5.98
N ASN A 217 2.83 16.48 -5.70
CA ASN A 217 1.57 17.19 -5.45
C ASN A 217 0.99 16.90 -4.05
N GLY A 218 1.79 16.38 -3.13
CA GLY A 218 1.31 15.90 -1.83
C GLY A 218 0.61 16.96 -0.99
N LYS A 219 1.11 18.21 -1.03
CA LYS A 219 0.53 19.32 -0.28
C LYS A 219 -0.87 19.68 -0.77
N GLU A 220 -1.03 19.79 -2.08
CA GLU A 220 -2.31 20.12 -2.74
C GLU A 220 -3.34 19.02 -2.51
N LEU A 221 -2.94 17.76 -2.70
CA LEU A 221 -3.83 16.61 -2.51
C LEU A 221 -4.26 16.45 -1.05
N THR A 222 -3.36 16.66 -0.10
CA THR A 222 -3.70 16.67 1.34
C THR A 222 -4.67 17.80 1.67
N GLY A 223 -4.45 18.97 1.13
CA GLY A 223 -5.37 20.12 1.26
C GLY A 223 -6.76 19.82 0.70
N CYS A 224 -6.85 19.22 -0.49
CA CYS A 224 -8.11 18.81 -1.08
C CYS A 224 -8.85 17.76 -0.25
N LEU A 225 -8.12 16.77 0.29
CA LEU A 225 -8.70 15.72 1.13
C LEU A 225 -9.32 16.30 2.40
N LEU A 226 -8.62 17.20 3.09
CA LEU A 226 -9.11 17.86 4.29
C LEU A 226 -10.34 18.72 4.01
N TYR A 227 -10.31 19.54 2.96
CA TYR A 227 -11.44 20.39 2.58
C TYR A 227 -12.71 19.60 2.26
N THR A 228 -12.58 18.46 1.57
CA THR A 228 -13.74 17.62 1.23
C THR A 228 -14.28 16.82 2.40
N SER A 229 -13.46 16.45 3.36
CA SER A 229 -13.92 15.80 4.61
C SER A 229 -14.69 16.78 5.48
N ASP A 230 -14.19 18.01 5.67
CA ASP A 230 -14.84 19.05 6.47
C ASP A 230 -16.20 19.45 5.87
N ALA A 231 -16.27 19.58 4.53
CA ALA A 231 -17.53 19.89 3.85
C ALA A 231 -18.59 18.78 3.96
N ALA A 232 -18.18 17.52 4.14
CA ALA A 232 -19.10 16.39 4.37
C ALA A 232 -19.66 16.39 5.80
N ASP A 233 -18.87 16.81 6.78
CA ASP A 233 -19.29 16.92 8.20
C ASP A 233 -20.26 18.09 8.40
N ASP A 234 -20.09 19.20 7.68
CA ASP A 234 -20.99 20.35 7.72
C ASP A 234 -22.38 20.09 7.09
N MET A 235 -22.57 19.00 6.36
CA MET A 235 -23.84 18.60 5.72
C MET A 235 -24.63 17.54 6.51
N GLN A 236 -24.17 17.10 7.68
CA GLN A 236 -24.87 16.21 8.59
C GLN A 236 -25.53 16.97 9.73
#